data_2a41c2f721fb154f8ca0ab146305dc2b
#
_entry.id   2a41c2f721fb154f8ca0ab146305dc2b
#
_cell.length_a   1.000
_cell.length_b   1.000
_cell.length_c   1.000
_cell.angle_alpha   90.00
_cell.angle_beta   90.00
_cell.angle_gamma   90.00
#
_symmetry.space_group_name_H-M   'P 1'
#
loop_
_entity.id
_entity.type
_entity.pdbx_description
1 polymer ?
#
loop_
_entity_poly.entity_id
_entity_poly.type
_entity_poly.pdbx_seq_one_letter_code
_entity_poly.pdbx_strand_id
1 'polypeptide(L)'
;MTNTVTLKGGPVAIGGNFPQKGQTAPDFQLADAKRNLVGLDAFTGKRKVLNIFPSVDTPTCATSVRTFNQKASSMNNTVVLCISADLPFAQSRFCGAEGIENVVSLSTFRDTAKFAKDYGVQILDSSLAGLTTRAVVVLDENNNVLHSELVAEIADEPNYDVALASL
;
A
#
# COMPACT_ATOMS: atom_id res chain seq x y z
N MET A 1 -3.87 -12.34 -14.21
CA MET A 1 -4.48 -11.27 -15.03
C MET A 1 -3.52 -10.11 -15.10
N THR A 2 -3.50 -9.35 -16.19
CA THR A 2 -2.60 -8.21 -16.37
C THR A 2 -3.41 -6.94 -16.54
N ASN A 3 -3.09 -5.91 -15.76
CA ASN A 3 -3.65 -4.57 -15.89
C ASN A 3 -2.58 -3.65 -16.50
N THR A 4 -3.00 -2.46 -16.93
CA THR A 4 -2.10 -1.43 -17.44
C THR A 4 -2.37 -0.12 -16.71
N VAL A 5 -1.31 0.50 -16.22
CA VAL A 5 -1.33 1.86 -15.68
C VAL A 5 -0.37 2.71 -16.52
N THR A 6 -0.18 3.97 -16.14
CA THR A 6 0.81 4.82 -16.82
C THR A 6 1.83 5.37 -15.83
N LEU A 7 3.03 5.65 -16.34
CA LEU A 7 4.05 6.41 -15.65
C LEU A 7 4.44 7.59 -16.56
N LYS A 8 4.06 8.79 -16.12
CA LYS A 8 4.25 10.04 -16.91
C LYS A 8 3.69 9.88 -18.34
N GLY A 9 2.51 9.26 -18.46
CA GLY A 9 1.81 9.03 -19.70
C GLY A 9 2.23 7.79 -20.49
N GLY A 10 3.34 7.14 -20.14
CA GLY A 10 3.80 5.92 -20.80
C GLY A 10 3.17 4.67 -20.17
N PRO A 11 2.78 3.66 -20.98
CA PRO A 11 2.12 2.46 -20.46
C PRO A 11 3.06 1.59 -19.62
N VAL A 12 2.53 1.04 -18.52
CA VAL A 12 3.25 0.14 -17.63
C VAL A 12 2.37 -1.08 -17.35
N ALA A 13 2.88 -2.27 -17.60
CA ALA A 13 2.15 -3.51 -17.36
C ALA A 13 2.21 -3.91 -15.88
N ILE A 14 1.04 -4.24 -15.33
CA ILE A 14 0.90 -4.65 -13.93
C ILE A 14 0.40 -6.09 -13.90
N GLY A 15 1.10 -6.96 -13.16
CA GLY A 15 0.75 -8.36 -13.00
C GLY A 15 0.03 -8.66 -11.70
N GLY A 16 -0.57 -9.86 -11.64
CA GLY A 16 -1.25 -10.39 -10.47
C GLY A 16 -2.74 -10.12 -10.45
N ASN A 17 -3.37 -10.37 -9.30
CA ASN A 17 -4.82 -10.28 -9.12
C ASN A 17 -5.15 -9.17 -8.12
N PHE A 18 -5.52 -8.00 -8.64
CA PHE A 18 -5.88 -6.86 -7.80
C PHE A 18 -7.20 -7.14 -7.06
N PRO A 19 -7.23 -7.02 -5.70
CA PRO A 19 -8.44 -7.31 -4.93
C PRO A 19 -9.59 -6.39 -5.32
N GLN A 20 -10.79 -6.97 -5.45
CA GLN A 20 -12.00 -6.24 -5.80
C GLN A 20 -12.95 -6.17 -4.61
N LYS A 21 -13.77 -5.13 -4.57
CA LYS A 21 -14.80 -4.97 -3.55
C LYS A 21 -15.63 -6.24 -3.39
N GLY A 22 -15.82 -6.68 -2.15
CA GLY A 22 -16.58 -7.88 -1.81
C GLY A 22 -15.75 -9.16 -1.72
N GLN A 23 -14.50 -9.14 -2.18
CA GLN A 23 -13.59 -10.28 -2.04
C GLN A 23 -12.91 -10.24 -0.67
N THR A 24 -12.45 -11.40 -0.22
CA THR A 24 -11.55 -11.47 0.94
C THR A 24 -10.13 -11.18 0.47
N ALA A 25 -9.44 -10.27 1.13
CA ALA A 25 -8.06 -9.93 0.78
C ALA A 25 -7.11 -11.09 1.09
N PRO A 26 -6.09 -11.32 0.24
CA PRO A 26 -5.06 -12.31 0.55
C PRO A 26 -4.30 -11.92 1.81
N ASP A 27 -3.92 -12.92 2.61
CA ASP A 27 -2.99 -12.69 3.71
C ASP A 27 -1.60 -12.38 3.17
N PHE A 28 -0.75 -11.82 4.01
CA PHE A 28 0.62 -11.51 3.65
C PHE A 28 1.56 -11.74 4.83
N GLN A 29 2.85 -11.77 4.55
CA GLN A 29 3.91 -11.75 5.54
C GLN A 29 4.88 -10.64 5.15
N LEU A 30 4.79 -9.51 5.85
CA LEU A 30 5.58 -8.32 5.55
C LEU A 30 6.43 -7.95 6.77
N ALA A 31 7.58 -7.33 6.53
CA ALA A 31 8.48 -6.95 7.61
C ALA A 31 8.08 -5.62 8.24
N ASP A 32 7.95 -5.58 9.55
CA ASP A 32 7.70 -4.35 10.31
C ASP A 32 9.01 -3.57 10.56
N ALA A 33 8.92 -2.48 11.31
CA ALA A 33 10.07 -1.61 11.61
C ALA A 33 11.21 -2.35 12.33
N LYS A 34 10.91 -3.43 13.03
CA LYS A 34 11.89 -4.27 13.72
C LYS A 34 12.32 -5.48 12.89
N ARG A 35 11.87 -5.56 11.62
CA ARG A 35 12.12 -6.67 10.67
C ARG A 35 11.49 -8.00 11.10
N ASN A 36 10.47 -7.97 11.95
CA ASN A 36 9.64 -9.13 12.23
C ASN A 36 8.58 -9.27 11.13
N LEU A 37 8.27 -10.50 10.72
CA LEU A 37 7.21 -10.74 9.77
C LEU A 37 5.85 -10.67 10.47
N VAL A 38 4.95 -9.88 9.91
CA VAL A 38 3.58 -9.74 10.38
C VAL A 38 2.59 -9.93 9.23
N GLY A 39 1.43 -10.47 9.54
CA GLY A 39 0.34 -10.65 8.59
C GLY A 39 -0.88 -9.83 8.99
N LEU A 40 -2.00 -10.07 8.31
CA LEU A 40 -3.26 -9.39 8.62
C LEU A 40 -3.73 -9.69 10.05
N ASP A 41 -3.39 -10.85 10.60
CA ASP A 41 -3.75 -11.24 11.96
C ASP A 41 -3.14 -10.35 13.05
N ALA A 42 -2.05 -9.65 12.75
CA ALA A 42 -1.48 -8.66 13.67
C ALA A 42 -2.41 -7.46 13.90
N PHE A 43 -3.40 -7.26 13.03
CA PHE A 43 -4.35 -6.15 13.07
C PHE A 43 -5.81 -6.64 13.21
N THR A 44 -5.98 -7.83 13.79
CA THR A 44 -7.29 -8.45 13.98
C THR A 44 -8.26 -7.52 14.71
N GLY A 45 -9.51 -7.45 14.23
CA GLY A 45 -10.55 -6.63 14.82
C GLY A 45 -10.53 -5.16 14.40
N LYS A 46 -9.55 -4.75 13.61
CA LYS A 46 -9.47 -3.39 13.08
C LYS A 46 -9.75 -3.36 11.58
N ARG A 47 -10.32 -2.24 11.13
CA ARG A 47 -10.37 -1.93 9.69
C ARG A 47 -8.97 -1.51 9.25
N LYS A 48 -8.63 -1.79 8.00
CA LYS A 48 -7.29 -1.56 7.48
C LYS A 48 -7.36 -0.75 6.20
N VAL A 49 -6.51 0.27 6.11
CA VAL A 49 -6.25 0.99 4.87
C VAL A 49 -4.84 0.63 4.42
N LEU A 50 -4.74 -0.09 3.30
CA LEU A 50 -3.46 -0.46 2.71
C LEU A 50 -3.09 0.61 1.68
N ASN A 51 -2.06 1.38 1.97
CA ASN A 51 -1.48 2.37 1.07
C ASN A 51 -0.22 1.77 0.46
N ILE A 52 -0.33 1.31 -0.78
CA ILE A 52 0.75 0.61 -1.49
C ILE A 52 1.36 1.55 -2.52
N PHE A 53 2.69 1.62 -2.58
CA PHE A 53 3.38 2.56 -3.45
C PHE A 53 4.80 2.08 -3.79
N PRO A 54 5.44 2.67 -4.82
CA PRO A 54 6.80 2.27 -5.22
C PRO A 54 7.87 2.53 -4.17
N SER A 55 7.98 3.75 -3.62
CA SER A 55 9.02 4.08 -2.63
C SER A 55 8.74 5.39 -1.90
N VAL A 56 9.05 5.45 -0.60
CA VAL A 56 8.98 6.69 0.19
C VAL A 56 9.93 7.78 -0.33
N ASP A 57 10.92 7.41 -1.13
CA ASP A 57 11.89 8.36 -1.70
C ASP A 57 11.40 8.99 -3.01
N THR A 58 10.15 8.78 -3.40
CA THR A 58 9.52 9.50 -4.51
C THR A 58 8.54 10.55 -3.98
N PRO A 59 8.38 11.72 -4.66
CA PRO A 59 7.57 12.83 -4.11
C PRO A 59 6.11 12.48 -3.84
N THR A 60 5.44 11.82 -4.77
CA THR A 60 4.02 11.47 -4.61
C THR A 60 3.81 10.41 -3.52
N CYS A 61 4.72 9.45 -3.42
CA CYS A 61 4.64 8.43 -2.35
C CYS A 61 4.81 9.07 -0.98
N ALA A 62 5.78 9.96 -0.84
CA ALA A 62 6.00 10.71 0.41
C ALA A 62 4.75 11.52 0.78
N THR A 63 4.14 12.21 -0.19
CA THR A 63 2.91 12.97 0.02
C THR A 63 1.76 12.06 0.46
N SER A 64 1.60 10.89 -0.14
CA SER A 64 0.54 9.95 0.24
C SER A 64 0.68 9.46 1.68
N VAL A 65 1.89 9.17 2.12
CA VAL A 65 2.14 8.76 3.51
C VAL A 65 1.80 9.89 4.48
N ARG A 66 2.24 11.12 4.19
CA ARG A 66 1.91 12.30 5.02
C ARG A 66 0.40 12.53 5.10
N THR A 67 -0.30 12.43 3.98
CA THR A 67 -1.74 12.65 3.91
C THR A 67 -2.51 11.61 4.73
N PHE A 68 -2.19 10.34 4.56
CA PHE A 68 -2.82 9.28 5.36
C PHE A 68 -2.47 9.41 6.84
N ASN A 69 -1.26 9.82 7.17
CA ASN A 69 -0.87 10.04 8.56
C ASN A 69 -1.73 11.11 9.23
N GLN A 70 -1.99 12.21 8.54
CA GLN A 70 -2.87 13.27 9.06
C GLN A 70 -4.31 12.76 9.24
N LYS A 71 -4.84 12.06 8.26
CA LYS A 71 -6.21 11.55 8.28
C LYS A 71 -6.39 10.42 9.31
N ALA A 72 -5.36 9.61 9.52
CA ALA A 72 -5.39 8.48 10.46
C ALA A 72 -5.64 8.93 11.90
N SER A 73 -5.21 10.12 12.28
CA SER A 73 -5.38 10.63 13.64
C SER A 73 -6.85 10.77 14.07
N SER A 74 -7.77 10.89 13.12
CA SER A 74 -9.22 11.02 13.37
C SER A 74 -10.02 9.76 13.05
N MET A 75 -9.38 8.66 12.65
CA MET A 75 -10.05 7.40 12.32
C MET A 75 -10.23 6.52 13.54
N ASN A 76 -11.45 6.00 13.73
CA ASN A 76 -11.75 5.07 14.80
C ASN A 76 -11.61 3.63 14.32
N ASN A 77 -11.02 2.79 15.17
CA ASN A 77 -10.84 1.34 14.92
C ASN A 77 -10.24 1.04 13.54
N THR A 78 -9.28 1.86 13.11
CA THR A 78 -8.68 1.76 11.78
C THR A 78 -7.18 1.90 11.89
N VAL A 79 -6.45 1.05 11.18
CA VAL A 79 -4.99 1.14 11.03
C VAL A 79 -4.66 1.42 9.57
N VAL A 80 -3.72 2.33 9.34
CA VAL A 80 -3.18 2.59 8.00
C VAL A 80 -1.85 1.86 7.87
N LEU A 81 -1.75 1.00 6.87
CA LEU A 81 -0.54 0.23 6.56
C LEU A 81 0.08 0.83 5.29
N CYS A 82 1.26 1.42 5.42
CA CYS A 82 2.01 1.95 4.28
C CYS A 82 3.01 0.89 3.83
N ILE A 83 2.83 0.39 2.61
CA ILE A 83 3.50 -0.82 2.11
C ILE A 83 4.33 -0.49 0.88
N SER A 84 5.61 -0.82 0.90
CA SER A 84 6.51 -0.65 -0.23
C SER A 84 7.67 -1.65 -0.16
N ALA A 85 8.49 -1.68 -1.22
CA ALA A 85 9.69 -2.50 -1.26
C ALA A 85 10.90 -1.82 -0.58
N ASP A 86 10.73 -0.61 -0.05
CA ASP A 86 11.78 0.03 0.75
C ASP A 86 12.18 -0.85 1.91
N LEU A 87 13.45 -0.82 2.29
CA LEU A 87 13.90 -1.52 3.48
C LEU A 87 13.25 -0.89 4.73
N PRO A 88 12.99 -1.67 5.79
CA PRO A 88 12.44 -1.12 7.03
C PRO A 88 13.25 0.02 7.61
N PHE A 89 14.57 0.01 7.40
CA PHE A 89 15.46 1.09 7.82
C PHE A 89 15.14 2.40 7.11
N ALA A 90 14.90 2.35 5.80
CA ALA A 90 14.54 3.52 5.01
C ALA A 90 13.16 4.05 5.37
N GLN A 91 12.20 3.17 5.60
CA GLN A 91 10.86 3.54 6.05
C GLN A 91 10.91 4.23 7.42
N SER A 92 11.69 3.70 8.34
CA SER A 92 11.87 4.30 9.68
C SER A 92 12.56 5.65 9.61
N ARG A 93 13.57 5.79 8.76
CA ARG A 93 14.26 7.06 8.54
C ARG A 93 13.29 8.12 8.01
N PHE A 94 12.48 7.76 7.03
CA PHE A 94 11.48 8.67 6.44
C PHE A 94 10.46 9.12 7.50
N CYS A 95 9.87 8.16 8.22
CA CYS A 95 8.87 8.47 9.25
C CYS A 95 9.46 9.31 10.38
N GLY A 96 10.68 9.03 10.81
CA GLY A 96 11.36 9.82 11.82
C GLY A 96 11.65 11.25 11.38
N ALA A 97 12.14 11.43 10.15
CA ALA A 97 12.44 12.75 9.59
C ALA A 97 11.17 13.59 9.37
N GLU A 98 10.04 12.97 9.07
CA GLU A 98 8.78 13.66 8.76
C GLU A 98 7.83 13.74 9.96
N GLY A 99 8.18 13.18 11.11
CA GLY A 99 7.31 13.16 12.29
C GLY A 99 6.05 12.34 12.10
N ILE A 100 6.13 11.24 11.35
CA ILE A 100 4.99 10.38 11.02
C ILE A 100 4.85 9.27 12.08
N GLU A 101 3.73 9.28 12.82
CA GLU A 101 3.50 8.38 13.94
C GLU A 101 2.18 7.61 13.87
N ASN A 102 1.25 8.00 12.99
CA ASN A 102 -0.12 7.47 12.96
C ASN A 102 -0.33 6.38 11.92
N VAL A 103 0.72 5.93 11.26
CA VAL A 103 0.67 4.85 10.28
C VAL A 103 1.68 3.76 10.66
N VAL A 104 1.45 2.55 10.16
CA VAL A 104 2.38 1.44 10.30
C VAL A 104 3.06 1.20 8.95
N SER A 105 4.38 1.25 8.92
CA SER A 105 5.14 0.95 7.71
C SER A 105 5.49 -0.54 7.66
N LEU A 106 5.20 -1.16 6.52
CA LEU A 106 5.52 -2.57 6.26
C LEU A 106 6.31 -2.69 4.96
N SER A 107 7.31 -3.55 4.97
CA SER A 107 8.19 -3.74 3.82
C SER A 107 7.99 -5.09 3.17
N THR A 108 7.95 -5.09 1.84
CA THR A 108 7.85 -6.32 1.03
C THR A 108 9.22 -6.92 0.72
N PHE A 109 10.31 -6.35 1.23
CA PHE A 109 11.67 -6.62 0.74
C PHE A 109 12.06 -8.10 0.76
N ARG A 110 11.50 -8.91 1.66
CA ARG A 110 11.85 -10.34 1.75
C ARG A 110 11.32 -11.15 0.59
N ASP A 111 10.15 -10.78 0.07
CA ASP A 111 9.55 -11.41 -1.10
C ASP A 111 8.55 -10.45 -1.74
N THR A 112 9.07 -9.42 -2.40
CA THR A 112 8.24 -8.42 -3.08
C THR A 112 7.38 -9.06 -4.16
N ALA A 113 7.93 -10.02 -4.92
CA ALA A 113 7.20 -10.65 -6.02
C ALA A 113 5.95 -11.38 -5.53
N LYS A 114 6.01 -12.09 -4.41
CA LYS A 114 4.85 -12.80 -3.87
C LYS A 114 3.75 -11.82 -3.46
N PHE A 115 4.07 -10.81 -2.66
CA PHE A 115 3.09 -9.82 -2.25
C PHE A 115 2.49 -9.11 -3.45
N ALA A 116 3.34 -8.65 -4.37
CA ALA A 116 2.90 -7.89 -5.54
C ALA A 116 1.98 -8.70 -6.45
N LYS A 117 2.23 -10.00 -6.63
CA LYS A 117 1.36 -10.91 -7.37
C LYS A 117 0.03 -11.13 -6.67
N ASP A 118 0.07 -11.42 -5.37
CA ASP A 118 -1.12 -11.73 -4.59
C ASP A 118 -2.07 -10.53 -4.55
N TYR A 119 -1.51 -9.32 -4.53
CA TYR A 119 -2.29 -8.07 -4.50
C TYR A 119 -2.44 -7.39 -5.85
N GLY A 120 -1.93 -7.98 -6.93
CA GLY A 120 -2.11 -7.42 -8.28
C GLY A 120 -1.47 -6.05 -8.48
N VAL A 121 -0.32 -5.82 -7.86
CA VAL A 121 0.40 -4.55 -7.89
C VAL A 121 1.83 -4.69 -8.43
N GLN A 122 2.12 -5.80 -9.12
CA GLN A 122 3.46 -6.10 -9.61
C GLN A 122 3.77 -5.29 -10.87
N ILE A 123 4.76 -4.41 -10.81
CA ILE A 123 5.24 -3.68 -11.98
C ILE A 123 6.12 -4.65 -12.79
N LEU A 124 5.67 -4.99 -14.01
CA LEU A 124 6.33 -5.98 -14.86
C LEU A 124 7.40 -5.40 -15.77
N ASP A 125 7.26 -4.13 -16.13
CA ASP A 125 8.16 -3.45 -17.05
C ASP A 125 8.42 -2.01 -16.58
N SER A 126 9.06 -1.20 -17.41
CA SER A 126 9.50 0.16 -17.11
C SER A 126 10.70 0.21 -16.17
N SER A 127 11.17 1.43 -15.89
CA SER A 127 12.26 1.67 -14.95
C SER A 127 11.91 1.30 -13.50
N LEU A 128 10.62 1.09 -13.21
CA LEU A 128 10.14 0.72 -11.86
C LEU A 128 9.88 -0.78 -11.74
N ALA A 129 10.23 -1.59 -12.72
CA ALA A 129 10.04 -3.04 -12.67
C ALA A 129 10.64 -3.62 -11.38
N GLY A 130 9.89 -4.50 -10.73
CA GLY A 130 10.27 -5.08 -9.43
C GLY A 130 9.74 -4.36 -8.21
N LEU A 131 9.22 -3.14 -8.38
CA LEU A 131 8.53 -2.40 -7.33
C LEU A 131 7.03 -2.67 -7.37
N THR A 132 6.32 -2.17 -6.35
CA THR A 132 4.85 -2.19 -6.32
C THR A 132 4.29 -0.90 -6.88
N THR A 133 3.22 -1.00 -7.67
CA THR A 133 2.54 0.18 -8.21
C THR A 133 1.69 0.88 -7.14
N ARG A 134 1.16 2.04 -7.45
CA ARG A 134 0.35 2.81 -6.51
C ARG A 134 -1.07 2.26 -6.46
N ALA A 135 -1.49 1.88 -5.26
CA ALA A 135 -2.83 1.34 -5.03
C ALA A 135 -3.28 1.59 -3.59
N VAL A 136 -4.60 1.64 -3.40
CA VAL A 136 -5.20 1.69 -2.06
C VAL A 136 -6.24 0.58 -1.96
N VAL A 137 -6.16 -0.20 -0.90
CA VAL A 137 -7.13 -1.26 -0.59
C VAL A 137 -7.63 -1.06 0.83
N VAL A 138 -8.95 -0.96 0.99
CA VAL A 138 -9.58 -0.76 2.30
C VAL A 138 -10.29 -2.05 2.70
N LEU A 139 -9.98 -2.54 3.91
CA LEU A 139 -10.52 -3.79 4.43
C LEU A 139 -11.36 -3.53 5.68
N ASP A 140 -12.41 -4.34 5.84
CA ASP A 140 -13.17 -4.37 7.08
C ASP A 140 -12.45 -5.18 8.17
N GLU A 141 -13.07 -5.36 9.31
CA GLU A 141 -12.51 -6.11 10.44
C GLU A 141 -12.25 -7.59 10.12
N ASN A 142 -12.94 -8.13 9.12
CA ASN A 142 -12.82 -9.52 8.67
C ASN A 142 -11.97 -9.66 7.40
N ASN A 143 -11.26 -8.61 7.01
CA ASN A 143 -10.39 -8.55 5.83
C ASN A 143 -11.14 -8.67 4.49
N ASN A 144 -12.43 -8.33 4.48
CA ASN A 144 -13.17 -8.18 3.23
C ASN A 144 -12.90 -6.81 2.62
N VAL A 145 -12.78 -6.75 1.30
CA VAL A 145 -12.48 -5.52 0.59
C VAL A 145 -13.71 -4.62 0.53
N LEU A 146 -13.62 -3.45 1.15
CA LEU A 146 -14.65 -2.41 1.11
C LEU A 146 -14.46 -1.47 -0.09
N HIS A 147 -13.21 -1.25 -0.49
CA HIS A 147 -12.82 -0.36 -1.58
C HIS A 147 -11.44 -0.76 -2.08
N SER A 148 -11.23 -0.64 -3.39
CA SER A 148 -9.89 -0.79 -3.96
C SER A 148 -9.72 0.16 -5.14
N GLU A 149 -8.54 0.78 -5.22
CA GLU A 149 -8.16 1.67 -6.31
C GLU A 149 -6.77 1.31 -6.79
N LEU A 150 -6.66 0.88 -8.06
CA LEU A 150 -5.40 0.80 -8.77
C LEU A 150 -5.23 2.14 -9.48
N VAL A 151 -4.33 2.99 -8.99
CA VAL A 151 -4.20 4.36 -9.48
C VAL A 151 -3.71 4.33 -10.94
N ALA A 152 -4.46 4.99 -11.83
CA ALA A 152 -4.23 4.90 -13.28
C ALA A 152 -2.88 5.49 -13.71
N GLU A 153 -2.42 6.56 -13.05
CA GLU A 153 -1.11 7.17 -13.31
C GLU A 153 -0.26 7.08 -12.03
N ILE A 154 0.86 6.36 -12.08
CA ILE A 154 1.70 6.09 -10.90
C ILE A 154 2.16 7.39 -10.22
N ALA A 155 2.37 8.46 -10.99
CA ALA A 155 2.78 9.75 -10.46
C ALA A 155 1.66 10.54 -9.77
N ASP A 156 0.41 10.10 -9.88
CA ASP A 156 -0.74 10.77 -9.26
C ASP A 156 -1.01 10.23 -7.86
N GLU A 157 -1.60 11.07 -7.01
CA GLU A 157 -2.08 10.64 -5.70
C GLU A 157 -3.34 9.78 -5.82
N PRO A 158 -3.60 8.88 -4.85
CA PRO A 158 -4.86 8.16 -4.81
C PRO A 158 -6.01 9.08 -4.41
N ASN A 159 -7.26 8.62 -4.58
CA ASN A 159 -8.43 9.35 -4.11
C ASN A 159 -8.68 9.03 -2.63
N TYR A 160 -8.11 9.84 -1.76
CA TYR A 160 -8.21 9.66 -0.31
C TYR A 160 -9.65 9.68 0.19
N ASP A 161 -10.46 10.61 -0.30
CA ASP A 161 -11.82 10.82 0.20
C ASP A 161 -12.72 9.63 -0.12
N VAL A 162 -12.63 9.07 -1.32
CA VAL A 162 -13.39 7.89 -1.71
C VAL A 162 -12.96 6.66 -0.89
N ALA A 163 -11.65 6.49 -0.69
CA ALA A 163 -11.13 5.39 0.13
C ALA A 163 -11.67 5.48 1.57
N LEU A 164 -11.58 6.65 2.20
CA LEU A 164 -11.98 6.84 3.59
C LEU A 164 -13.50 6.82 3.76
N ALA A 165 -14.26 7.21 2.75
CA ALA A 165 -15.73 7.14 2.77
C ALA A 165 -16.24 5.70 2.79
N SER A 166 -15.43 4.71 2.44
CA SER A 166 -15.79 3.29 2.45
C SER A 166 -15.73 2.66 3.85
N LEU A 167 -15.08 3.32 4.81
CA LEU A 167 -14.93 2.84 6.18
C LEU A 167 -16.24 2.86 6.99
#